data_af132bffd4901c0eee7091f78995f01d
#
_entry.id   af132bffd4901c0eee7091f78995f01d
#
_cell.length_a   1.000
_cell.length_b   1.000
_cell.length_c   1.000
_cell.angle_alpha   90.00
_cell.angle_beta   90.00
_cell.angle_gamma   90.00
#
_symmetry.space_group_name_H-M   'P 1'
#
loop_
_entity.id
_entity.type
_entity.pdbx_description
1 polymer ?
#
loop_
_entity_poly.entity_id
_entity_poly.type
_entity_poly.pdbx_seq_one_letter_code
_entity_poly.pdbx_strand_id
1 'polypeptide(L)'
;AWGMLAGHLALFILVALIAAVVMIIYFRKTKKEEVLTRFGLVLVFAGLLGNLIDRVFFGYVRDFIDVIIFNYNFPIFNIADMAVVIGVALIIIEIIFEEYIHGKN
;
A
#
# COMPACT_ATOMS: atom_id res chain seq x y z
N ALA A 1 -0.24 27.54 -2.86
CA ALA A 1 -0.92 26.27 -2.60
C ALA A 1 -0.46 25.17 -3.53
N TRP A 2 -0.30 25.51 -4.80
CA TRP A 2 0.15 24.52 -5.80
C TRP A 2 1.55 24.02 -5.51
N GLY A 3 2.45 24.91 -5.07
CA GLY A 3 3.79 24.50 -4.74
C GLY A 3 3.83 23.49 -3.60
N MET A 4 2.98 23.69 -2.60
CA MET A 4 2.89 22.77 -1.48
C MET A 4 2.35 21.42 -1.90
N LEU A 5 1.31 21.44 -2.73
CA LEU A 5 0.74 20.19 -3.24
C LEU A 5 1.75 19.41 -4.07
N ALA A 6 2.47 20.11 -4.93
CA ALA A 6 3.50 19.47 -5.76
C ALA A 6 4.60 18.86 -4.89
N GLY A 7 5.01 19.56 -3.84
CA GLY A 7 6.03 19.06 -2.92
C GLY A 7 5.58 17.81 -2.17
N HIS A 8 4.36 17.84 -1.67
CA HIS A 8 3.82 16.68 -0.97
C HIS A 8 3.64 15.49 -1.90
N LEU A 9 3.21 15.75 -3.14
CA LEU A 9 3.06 14.69 -4.11
C LEU A 9 4.41 14.07 -4.48
N ALA A 10 5.42 14.92 -4.68
CA ALA A 10 6.76 14.44 -4.99
C ALA A 10 7.31 13.57 -3.85
N LEU A 11 7.13 14.01 -2.62
CA LEU A 11 7.55 13.23 -1.47
C LEU A 11 6.81 11.90 -1.39
N PHE A 12 5.51 11.93 -1.63
CA PHE A 12 4.70 10.72 -1.62
C PHE A 12 5.18 9.72 -2.68
N ILE A 13 5.44 10.22 -3.89
CA ILE A 13 5.94 9.37 -4.97
C ILE A 13 7.28 8.75 -4.59
N LEU A 14 8.19 9.55 -4.03
CA LEU A 14 9.49 9.06 -3.63
C LEU A 14 9.37 7.95 -2.59
N VAL A 15 8.58 8.20 -1.55
CA VAL A 15 8.35 7.21 -0.48
C VAL A 15 7.72 5.96 -1.07
N ALA A 16 6.76 6.11 -1.96
CA ALA A 16 6.08 4.97 -2.58
C ALA A 16 7.05 4.13 -3.41
N LEU A 17 7.95 4.79 -4.17
CA LEU A 17 8.93 4.07 -4.95
C LEU A 17 9.92 3.31 -4.07
N ILE A 18 10.37 3.93 -3.00
CA ILE A 18 11.26 3.26 -2.05
C ILE A 18 10.57 2.07 -1.43
N ALA A 19 9.32 2.24 -1.00
CA ALA A 19 8.55 1.16 -0.41
C ALA A 19 8.35 0.01 -1.40
N ALA A 20 8.06 0.35 -2.66
CA ALA A 20 7.88 -0.66 -3.69
C ALA A 20 9.15 -1.49 -3.90
N VAL A 21 10.30 -0.83 -3.95
CA VAL A 21 11.58 -1.52 -4.11
C VAL A 21 11.84 -2.43 -2.92
N VAL A 22 11.63 -1.92 -1.71
CA VAL A 22 11.82 -2.71 -0.50
C VAL A 22 10.92 -3.95 -0.51
N MET A 23 9.66 -3.77 -0.90
CA MET A 23 8.71 -4.88 -0.95
C MET A 23 9.11 -5.93 -1.98
N ILE A 24 9.59 -5.49 -3.13
CA ILE A 24 10.04 -6.42 -4.17
C ILE A 24 11.24 -7.23 -3.66
N ILE A 25 12.21 -6.56 -3.04
CA ILE A 25 13.38 -7.22 -2.49
C ILE A 25 12.96 -8.22 -1.41
N TYR A 26 12.06 -7.79 -0.52
CA TYR A 26 11.59 -8.67 0.54
C TYR A 26 10.88 -9.89 -0.05
N PHE A 27 10.01 -9.67 -1.04
CA PHE A 27 9.27 -10.77 -1.66
C PHE A 27 10.23 -11.81 -2.24
N ARG A 28 11.30 -11.35 -2.89
CA ARG A 28 12.27 -12.26 -3.49
C ARG A 28 13.02 -13.08 -2.47
N LYS A 29 13.07 -12.62 -1.23
CA LYS A 29 13.69 -13.36 -0.14
C LYS A 29 12.76 -14.30 0.57
N THR A 30 11.45 -14.21 0.31
CA THR A 30 10.50 -15.11 0.96
C THR A 30 10.56 -16.49 0.32
N LYS A 31 10.16 -17.48 1.11
CA LYS A 31 10.05 -18.87 0.64
C LYS A 31 8.64 -19.14 0.19
N LYS A 32 8.49 -20.16 -0.64
CA LYS A 32 7.16 -20.56 -1.14
C LYS A 32 6.21 -20.92 0.00
N GLU A 33 6.75 -21.42 1.09
CA GLU A 33 5.94 -21.82 2.24
C GLU A 33 5.37 -20.63 3.00
N GLU A 34 5.97 -19.45 2.82
CA GLU A 34 5.50 -18.24 3.49
C GLU A 34 4.34 -17.62 2.71
N VAL A 35 3.25 -18.35 2.65
CA VAL A 35 2.09 -17.99 1.81
C VAL A 35 1.46 -16.68 2.28
N LEU A 36 1.26 -16.55 3.59
CA LEU A 36 0.63 -15.33 4.12
C LEU A 36 1.47 -14.11 3.89
N THR A 37 2.79 -14.22 4.08
CA THR A 37 3.69 -13.10 3.82
C THR A 37 3.66 -12.71 2.36
N ARG A 38 3.71 -13.68 1.46
CA ARG A 38 3.67 -13.39 0.03
C ARG A 38 2.36 -12.73 -0.37
N PHE A 39 1.25 -13.29 0.11
CA PHE A 39 -0.06 -12.73 -0.18
C PHE A 39 -0.19 -11.33 0.41
N GLY A 40 0.29 -11.16 1.64
CA GLY A 40 0.26 -9.88 2.30
C GLY A 40 1.08 -8.82 1.55
N LEU A 41 2.26 -9.19 1.06
CA LEU A 41 3.09 -8.27 0.29
C LEU A 41 2.40 -7.84 -1.00
N VAL A 42 1.72 -8.79 -1.67
CA VAL A 42 0.97 -8.45 -2.88
C VAL A 42 -0.14 -7.46 -2.56
N LEU A 43 -0.86 -7.66 -1.46
CA LEU A 43 -1.92 -6.75 -1.06
C LEU A 43 -1.38 -5.37 -0.71
N VAL A 44 -0.29 -5.30 0.03
CA VAL A 44 0.32 -4.02 0.37
C VAL A 44 0.79 -3.30 -0.88
N PHE A 45 1.43 -4.03 -1.78
CA PHE A 45 1.92 -3.46 -3.03
C PHE A 45 0.75 -2.93 -3.87
N ALA A 46 -0.32 -3.72 -3.98
CA ALA A 46 -1.49 -3.32 -4.75
C ALA A 46 -2.15 -2.08 -4.15
N GLY A 47 -2.27 -2.04 -2.82
CA GLY A 47 -2.82 -0.87 -2.15
C GLY A 47 -1.95 0.37 -2.32
N LEU A 48 -0.64 0.19 -2.20
CA LEU A 48 0.29 1.29 -2.41
C LEU A 48 0.21 1.81 -3.84
N LEU A 49 0.16 0.90 -4.80
CA LEU A 49 0.06 1.27 -6.21
C LEU A 49 -1.27 1.99 -6.49
N GLY A 50 -2.36 1.49 -5.92
CA GLY A 50 -3.66 2.13 -6.06
C GLY A 50 -3.67 3.55 -5.53
N ASN A 51 -3.09 3.75 -4.34
CA ASN A 51 -2.98 5.09 -3.77
C ASN A 51 -2.09 5.99 -4.62
N LEU A 52 -1.00 5.45 -5.14
CA LEU A 52 -0.09 6.22 -5.98
C LEU A 52 -0.77 6.65 -7.27
N ILE A 53 -1.44 5.73 -7.94
CA ILE A 53 -2.17 6.03 -9.17
C ILE A 53 -3.22 7.10 -8.91
N ASP A 54 -3.96 6.94 -7.82
CA ASP A 54 -5.00 7.90 -7.47
C ASP A 54 -4.42 9.30 -7.31
N ARG A 55 -3.32 9.42 -6.57
CA ARG A 55 -2.74 10.74 -6.31
C ARG A 55 -2.06 11.34 -7.52
N VAL A 56 -1.41 10.52 -8.34
CA VAL A 56 -0.70 11.03 -9.52
C VAL A 56 -1.66 11.41 -10.63
N PHE A 57 -2.64 10.57 -10.89
CA PHE A 57 -3.51 10.77 -12.06
C PHE A 57 -4.80 11.48 -11.72
N PHE A 58 -5.31 11.31 -10.51
CA PHE A 58 -6.64 11.83 -10.18
C PHE A 58 -6.65 12.87 -9.07
N GLY A 59 -5.50 13.16 -8.48
CA GLY A 59 -5.46 14.07 -7.34
C GLY A 59 -6.14 15.40 -7.62
N TYR A 60 -5.86 15.99 -8.77
CA TYR A 60 -6.44 17.26 -9.14
C TYR A 60 -7.89 17.11 -9.59
N VAL A 61 -8.11 16.17 -10.49
CA VAL A 61 -9.45 15.90 -11.03
C VAL A 61 -10.39 15.45 -9.91
N ARG A 62 -9.84 14.73 -8.98
CA ARG A 62 -10.59 14.22 -7.86
C ARG A 62 -11.14 15.30 -6.96
N ASP A 63 -10.34 16.32 -6.66
CA ASP A 63 -10.81 17.45 -5.86
C ASP A 63 -12.02 18.12 -6.53
N PHE A 64 -11.96 18.27 -7.83
CA PHE A 64 -13.05 18.86 -8.58
C PHE A 64 -14.30 17.98 -8.51
N ILE A 65 -14.13 16.70 -8.71
CA ILE A 65 -15.25 15.74 -8.69
C ILE A 65 -15.87 15.64 -7.30
N ASP A 66 -15.03 15.72 -6.26
CA ASP A 66 -15.51 15.68 -4.87
C ASP A 66 -16.49 16.80 -4.60
N VAL A 67 -16.20 17.99 -5.11
CA VAL A 67 -17.10 19.13 -4.93
C VAL A 67 -18.45 18.86 -5.61
N ILE A 68 -18.43 18.20 -6.75
CA ILE A 68 -19.63 17.96 -7.53
C ILE A 68 -20.48 16.82 -6.97
N ILE A 69 -19.83 15.72 -6.56
CA ILE A 69 -20.57 14.52 -6.18
C ILE A 69 -20.36 14.14 -4.69
N PHE A 70 -20.13 15.13 -3.86
CA PHE A 70 -20.13 14.96 -2.40
C PHE A 70 -19.11 13.95 -1.92
N ASN A 71 -17.86 14.08 -2.37
CA ASN A 71 -16.75 13.23 -1.91
C ASN A 71 -16.95 11.76 -2.26
N TYR A 72 -17.43 11.49 -3.42
CA TYR A 72 -17.72 10.12 -3.80
C TYR A 72 -16.52 9.35 -4.31
N ASN A 73 -15.32 9.79 -4.01
CA ASN A 73 -14.10 9.04 -4.26
C ASN A 73 -13.80 8.02 -3.17
N PHE A 74 -14.61 8.04 -2.14
CA PHE A 74 -14.44 7.28 -0.92
C PHE A 74 -14.22 5.77 -1.15
N PRO A 75 -14.98 5.07 -2.03
CA PRO A 75 -14.81 3.63 -2.16
C PRO A 75 -13.43 3.20 -2.66
N ILE A 76 -12.87 3.93 -3.63
CA ILE A 76 -11.56 3.58 -4.17
C ILE A 76 -10.48 3.75 -3.11
N PHE A 77 -10.56 4.86 -2.37
CA PHE A 77 -9.62 5.15 -1.29
C PHE A 77 -9.65 4.06 -0.23
N ASN A 78 -10.86 3.65 0.15
CA ASN A 78 -11.02 2.63 1.18
C ASN A 78 -10.51 1.27 0.75
N ILE A 79 -10.74 0.91 -0.51
CA ILE A 79 -10.28 -0.39 -1.00
C ILE A 79 -8.76 -0.46 -0.94
N ALA A 80 -8.07 0.59 -1.38
CA ALA A 80 -6.62 0.63 -1.34
C ALA A 80 -6.09 0.57 0.09
N ASP A 81 -6.71 1.35 0.97
CA ASP A 81 -6.30 1.38 2.38
C ASP A 81 -6.55 0.03 3.05
N MET A 82 -7.67 -0.59 2.77
CA MET A 82 -7.99 -1.91 3.30
C MET A 82 -7.00 -2.96 2.82
N ALA A 83 -6.60 -2.88 1.56
CA ALA A 83 -5.61 -3.82 1.04
C ALA A 83 -4.29 -3.71 1.79
N VAL A 84 -3.85 -2.49 2.08
CA VAL A 84 -2.63 -2.27 2.83
C VAL A 84 -2.77 -2.84 4.24
N VAL A 85 -3.87 -2.52 4.92
CA VAL A 85 -4.08 -2.97 6.30
C VAL A 85 -4.15 -4.49 6.38
N ILE A 86 -4.91 -5.11 5.49
CA ILE A 86 -5.05 -6.56 5.47
C ILE A 86 -3.70 -7.19 5.13
N GLY A 87 -2.98 -6.64 4.16
CA GLY A 87 -1.68 -7.16 3.79
C GLY A 87 -0.70 -7.13 4.93
N VAL A 88 -0.62 -6.00 5.64
CA VAL A 88 0.25 -5.87 6.80
C VAL A 88 -0.15 -6.86 7.88
N ALA A 89 -1.45 -7.02 8.12
CA ALA A 89 -1.94 -7.97 9.12
C ALA A 89 -1.52 -9.40 8.78
N LEU A 90 -1.60 -9.78 7.52
CA LEU A 90 -1.20 -11.12 7.10
C LEU A 90 0.29 -11.35 7.31
N ILE A 91 1.10 -10.36 7.01
CA ILE A 91 2.56 -10.45 7.21
C ILE A 91 2.86 -10.62 8.71
N ILE A 92 2.21 -9.82 9.54
CA ILE A 92 2.42 -9.89 10.99
C ILE A 92 2.00 -11.25 11.53
N ILE A 93 0.85 -11.75 11.07
CA ILE A 93 0.37 -13.07 11.49
C ILE A 93 1.39 -14.17 11.15
N GLU A 94 1.94 -14.11 9.93
CA GLU A 94 2.92 -15.09 9.52
C GLU A 94 4.18 -15.01 10.37
N ILE A 95 4.66 -13.81 10.67
CA ILE A 95 5.84 -13.61 11.48
C ILE A 95 5.62 -14.15 12.88
N ILE A 96 4.48 -13.85 13.48
CA ILE A 96 4.16 -14.32 14.82
C ILE A 96 4.05 -15.84 14.83
N PHE A 97 3.38 -16.39 13.83
CA PHE A 97 3.20 -17.82 13.71
C PHE A 97 4.53 -18.54 13.57
N GLU A 98 5.38 -18.00 12.73
CA GLU A 98 6.72 -18.53 12.49
C GLU A 98 7.53 -18.52 13.79
N GLU A 99 7.52 -17.38 14.46
CA GLU A 99 8.22 -17.21 15.73
C GLU A 99 7.70 -18.16 16.79
N TYR A 100 6.37 -18.30 16.86
CA TYR A 100 5.75 -19.11 17.89
C TYR A 100 5.98 -20.59 17.67
N ILE A 101 5.93 -21.03 16.42
CA ILE A 101 5.98 -22.48 16.11
C ILE A 101 7.40 -22.92 15.79
N HIS A 102 8.12 -22.14 15.00
CA HIS A 102 9.44 -22.54 14.52
C HIS A 102 10.58 -21.90 15.30
N GLY A 103 10.33 -20.75 15.90
CA GLY A 103 11.36 -20.04 16.63
C GLY A 103 11.86 -20.74 17.86
N LYS A 104 11.11 -21.73 18.36
CA LYS A 104 11.51 -22.50 19.54
C LYS A 104 12.40 -23.68 19.23
N ASN A 105 12.55 -23.94 17.96
CA ASN A 105 13.42 -25.02 17.52
C ASN A 105 14.84 -24.52 17.32
#